data_0c5d961053393888cabb1e94057100b7
#
_entry.id   0c5d961053393888cabb1e94057100b7
#
_cell.length_a   1.000
_cell.length_b   1.000
_cell.length_c   1.000
_cell.angle_alpha   90.00
_cell.angle_beta   90.00
_cell.angle_gamma   90.00
#
_symmetry.space_group_name_H-M   'P 1'
#
loop_
_entity.id
_entity.type
_entity.pdbx_description
1 polymer ?
#
loop_
_entity_poly.entity_id
_entity_poly.type
_entity_poly.pdbx_seq_one_letter_code
_entity_poly.pdbx_strand_id
1 'polypeptide(L)'
;MFAVYFAVLAASLGLATLINSRLVATCGMHKMVHYGPVGHLSFAGLLFGASLVTDPGPTFVWFMVLQFMMHFCMGIVFDNLGALAMQPLGRIAGLGASLMAAVSSLIAVLFATLCGWFYDATLLPLALGYFAAGMVTLQLLRIGQRASGDVVYPVNLSDAPVP
;
A
#
# COMPACT_ATOMS: atom_id res chain seq x y z
N MET A 1 -16.00 18.96 11.02
CA MET A 1 -15.90 17.50 11.31
C MET A 1 -15.12 16.74 10.26
N PHE A 2 -15.26 17.02 8.94
CA PHE A 2 -14.51 16.34 7.87
C PHE A 2 -12.98 16.32 8.08
N ALA A 3 -12.40 17.48 8.45
CA ALA A 3 -10.95 17.59 8.69
C ALA A 3 -10.43 16.64 9.79
N VAL A 4 -11.24 16.37 10.83
CA VAL A 4 -10.87 15.48 11.93
C VAL A 4 -10.81 14.04 11.44
N TYR A 5 -11.77 13.59 10.65
CA TYR A 5 -11.79 12.25 10.09
C TYR A 5 -10.60 12.03 9.14
N PHE A 6 -10.30 13.03 8.31
CA PHE A 6 -9.13 12.99 7.45
C PHE A 6 -7.82 12.93 8.25
N ALA A 7 -7.72 13.70 9.34
CA ALA A 7 -6.56 13.66 10.24
C ALA A 7 -6.39 12.30 10.90
N VAL A 8 -7.47 11.62 11.28
CA VAL A 8 -7.41 10.25 11.83
C VAL A 8 -6.87 9.27 10.79
N LEU A 9 -7.31 9.37 9.53
CA LEU A 9 -6.78 8.52 8.46
C LEU A 9 -5.31 8.84 8.13
N ALA A 10 -4.92 10.10 8.14
CA ALA A 10 -3.52 10.49 7.97
C ALA A 10 -2.64 9.98 9.13
N ALA A 11 -3.16 10.01 10.37
CA ALA A 11 -2.47 9.47 11.53
C ALA A 11 -2.20 7.96 11.41
N SER A 12 -3.05 7.20 10.69
CA SER A 12 -2.82 5.78 10.45
C SER A 12 -1.55 5.52 9.65
N LEU A 13 -1.27 6.37 8.65
CA LEU A 13 -0.03 6.29 7.86
C LEU A 13 1.19 6.61 8.72
N GLY A 14 1.12 7.68 9.53
CA GLY A 14 2.20 8.03 10.46
C GLY A 14 2.47 6.93 11.49
N LEU A 15 1.41 6.32 12.03
CA LEU A 15 1.53 5.18 12.95
C LEU A 15 2.13 3.97 12.25
N ALA A 16 1.74 3.71 11.00
CA ALA A 16 2.32 2.64 10.19
C ALA A 16 3.83 2.81 10.04
N THR A 17 4.31 4.01 9.69
CA THR A 17 5.75 4.31 9.56
C THR A 17 6.51 4.08 10.90
N LEU A 18 5.94 4.54 12.02
CA LEU A 18 6.54 4.33 13.33
C LEU A 18 6.66 2.84 13.70
N ILE A 19 5.61 2.07 13.47
CA ILE A 19 5.59 0.63 13.76
C ILE A 19 6.46 -0.12 12.75
N ASN A 20 6.43 0.28 11.48
CA ASN A 20 7.22 -0.32 10.40
C ASN A 20 8.72 -0.35 10.72
N SER A 21 9.25 0.71 11.33
CA SER A 21 10.66 0.78 11.70
C SER A 21 11.08 -0.38 12.63
N ARG A 22 10.22 -0.80 13.55
CA ARG A 22 10.44 -1.94 14.44
C ARG A 22 10.18 -3.29 13.75
N LEU A 23 9.12 -3.36 12.94
CA LEU A 23 8.75 -4.59 12.22
C LEU A 23 9.82 -4.98 11.19
N VAL A 24 10.37 -4.02 10.48
CA VAL A 24 11.45 -4.27 9.50
C VAL A 24 12.70 -4.82 10.17
N ALA A 25 13.04 -4.32 11.35
CA ALA A 25 14.21 -4.81 12.10
C ALA A 25 14.08 -6.29 12.51
N THR A 26 12.83 -6.77 12.73
CA THR A 26 12.57 -8.15 13.18
C THR A 26 12.17 -9.09 12.04
N CYS A 27 11.39 -8.62 11.10
CA CYS A 27 10.79 -9.45 10.04
C CYS A 27 11.43 -9.27 8.66
N GLY A 28 12.10 -8.14 8.43
CA GLY A 28 12.68 -7.76 7.14
C GLY A 28 11.68 -7.15 6.16
N MET A 29 12.19 -6.28 5.26
CA MET A 29 11.39 -5.50 4.31
C MET A 29 10.56 -6.38 3.34
N HIS A 30 11.14 -7.46 2.84
CA HIS A 30 10.47 -8.35 1.88
C HIS A 30 9.18 -8.98 2.43
N LYS A 31 9.18 -9.36 3.72
CA LYS A 31 7.96 -9.89 4.35
C LYS A 31 6.90 -8.81 4.51
N MET A 32 7.31 -7.59 4.86
CA MET A 32 6.37 -6.46 5.03
C MET A 32 5.69 -6.11 3.71
N VAL A 33 6.44 -6.09 2.61
CA VAL A 33 5.88 -5.87 1.25
C VAL A 33 4.90 -6.97 0.85
N HIS A 34 5.06 -8.19 1.36
CA HIS A 34 4.13 -9.29 1.07
C HIS A 34 2.87 -9.25 1.94
N TYR A 35 3.02 -9.07 3.26
CA TYR A 35 1.89 -9.13 4.20
C TYR A 35 1.02 -7.88 4.20
N GLY A 36 1.61 -6.70 3.95
CA GLY A 36 0.86 -5.45 3.91
C GLY A 36 -0.28 -5.45 2.89
N PRO A 37 -0.06 -5.81 1.62
CA PRO A 37 -1.12 -5.88 0.61
C PRO A 37 -2.17 -6.96 0.90
N VAL A 38 -1.77 -8.08 1.52
CA VAL A 38 -2.72 -9.11 1.96
C VAL A 38 -3.65 -8.55 3.04
N GLY A 39 -3.09 -7.84 4.02
CA GLY A 39 -3.88 -7.14 5.04
C GLY A 39 -4.84 -6.12 4.43
N HIS A 40 -4.34 -5.26 3.53
CA HIS A 40 -5.17 -4.29 2.81
C HIS A 40 -6.32 -4.96 2.07
N LEU A 41 -6.04 -6.01 1.30
CA LEU A 41 -7.06 -6.72 0.52
C LEU A 41 -8.09 -7.40 1.44
N SER A 42 -7.68 -7.92 2.60
CA SER A 42 -8.60 -8.51 3.57
C SER A 42 -9.58 -7.47 4.13
N PHE A 43 -9.10 -6.29 4.52
CA PHE A 43 -9.96 -5.21 5.00
C PHE A 43 -10.82 -4.60 3.88
N ALA A 44 -10.28 -4.47 2.67
CA ALA A 44 -11.05 -4.04 1.50
C ALA A 44 -12.15 -5.05 1.14
N GLY A 45 -11.86 -6.35 1.23
CA GLY A 45 -12.84 -7.41 1.05
C GLY A 45 -13.95 -7.38 2.11
N LEU A 46 -13.61 -7.10 3.37
CA LEU A 46 -14.60 -6.92 4.43
C LEU A 46 -15.48 -5.69 4.18
N LEU A 47 -14.89 -4.57 3.74
CA LEU A 47 -15.65 -3.38 3.39
C LEU A 47 -16.58 -3.63 2.21
N PHE A 48 -16.08 -4.30 1.17
CA PHE A 48 -16.87 -4.65 0.00
C PHE A 48 -18.03 -5.61 0.36
N GLY A 49 -17.75 -6.68 1.10
CA GLY A 49 -18.78 -7.60 1.59
C GLY A 49 -19.84 -6.92 2.47
N ALA A 50 -19.41 -6.04 3.37
CA ALA A 50 -20.35 -5.26 4.19
C ALA A 50 -21.22 -4.33 3.33
N SER A 51 -20.66 -3.72 2.29
CA SER A 51 -21.42 -2.85 1.37
C SER A 51 -22.44 -3.60 0.51
N LEU A 52 -22.29 -4.92 0.34
CA LEU A 52 -23.27 -5.75 -0.37
C LEU A 52 -24.47 -6.16 0.50
N VAL A 53 -24.27 -6.23 1.82
CA VAL A 53 -25.27 -6.78 2.76
C VAL A 53 -26.06 -5.67 3.45
N THR A 54 -25.46 -4.47 3.57
CA THR A 54 -26.07 -3.33 4.26
C THR A 54 -26.36 -2.18 3.29
N ASP A 55 -27.59 -1.70 3.28
CA ASP A 55 -28.00 -0.54 2.47
C ASP A 55 -28.24 0.66 3.42
N PRO A 56 -27.62 1.82 3.20
CA PRO A 56 -26.70 2.23 2.10
C PRO A 56 -25.21 1.86 2.31
N GLY A 57 -24.89 0.99 3.25
CA GLY A 57 -23.54 0.55 3.55
C GLY A 57 -23.30 0.40 5.06
N PRO A 58 -22.12 -0.03 5.49
CA PRO A 58 -21.79 -0.17 6.90
C PRO A 58 -21.89 1.15 7.66
N THR A 59 -22.18 1.09 8.96
CA THR A 59 -22.20 2.28 9.82
C THR A 59 -20.89 3.05 9.68
N PHE A 60 -20.95 4.37 9.74
CA PHE A 60 -19.80 5.27 9.56
C PHE A 60 -18.58 4.89 10.43
N VAL A 61 -18.82 4.42 11.66
CA VAL A 61 -17.75 3.97 12.57
C VAL A 61 -17.01 2.76 11.99
N TRP A 62 -17.74 1.76 11.52
CA TRP A 62 -17.13 0.57 10.89
C TRP A 62 -16.37 0.92 9.62
N PHE A 63 -16.93 1.80 8.79
CA PHE A 63 -16.23 2.33 7.63
C PHE A 63 -14.90 2.98 8.02
N MET A 64 -14.89 3.86 9.04
CA MET A 64 -13.69 4.54 9.50
C MET A 64 -12.64 3.57 10.06
N VAL A 65 -13.06 2.54 10.79
CA VAL A 65 -12.15 1.52 11.33
C VAL A 65 -11.50 0.71 10.19
N LEU A 66 -12.28 0.24 9.23
CA LEU A 66 -11.77 -0.52 8.11
C LEU A 66 -10.84 0.35 7.23
N GLN A 67 -11.22 1.61 7.01
CA GLN A 67 -10.43 2.56 6.27
C GLN A 67 -9.09 2.86 6.97
N PHE A 68 -9.10 3.02 8.29
CA PHE A 68 -7.88 3.19 9.10
C PHE A 68 -6.93 1.98 8.94
N MET A 69 -7.46 0.77 9.04
CA MET A 69 -6.67 -0.46 8.89
C MET A 69 -6.11 -0.62 7.47
N MET A 70 -6.89 -0.28 6.44
CA MET A 70 -6.41 -0.28 5.05
C MET A 70 -5.26 0.72 4.84
N HIS A 71 -5.40 1.96 5.35
CA HIS A 71 -4.34 2.98 5.26
C HIS A 71 -3.10 2.57 6.04
N PHE A 72 -3.26 1.97 7.21
CA PHE A 72 -2.16 1.43 8.00
C PHE A 72 -1.37 0.37 7.22
N CYS A 73 -2.05 -0.61 6.63
CA CYS A 73 -1.42 -1.63 5.79
C CYS A 73 -0.68 -1.02 4.59
N MET A 74 -1.31 -0.03 3.93
CA MET A 74 -0.69 0.65 2.79
C MET A 74 0.51 1.49 3.19
N GLY A 75 0.51 2.13 4.36
CA GLY A 75 1.67 2.85 4.89
C GLY A 75 2.89 1.93 5.01
N ILE A 76 2.71 0.74 5.59
CA ILE A 76 3.78 -0.27 5.69
C ILE A 76 4.31 -0.66 4.29
N VAL A 77 3.41 -0.88 3.33
CA VAL A 77 3.79 -1.24 1.95
C VAL A 77 4.58 -0.12 1.30
N PHE A 78 4.09 1.10 1.43
CA PHE A 78 4.66 2.28 0.77
C PHE A 78 6.10 2.54 1.23
N ASP A 79 6.33 2.51 2.56
CA ASP A 79 7.65 2.70 3.15
C ASP A 79 8.65 1.64 2.67
N ASN A 80 8.27 0.37 2.73
CA ASN A 80 9.17 -0.72 2.38
C ASN A 80 9.41 -0.83 0.88
N LEU A 81 8.36 -0.65 0.06
CA LEU A 81 8.48 -0.70 -1.40
C LEU A 81 9.30 0.49 -1.92
N GLY A 82 9.09 1.68 -1.34
CA GLY A 82 9.89 2.87 -1.64
C GLY A 82 11.37 2.65 -1.32
N ALA A 83 11.68 2.10 -0.14
CA ALA A 83 13.05 1.79 0.25
C ALA A 83 13.70 0.77 -0.70
N LEU A 84 13.00 -0.32 -1.05
CA LEU A 84 13.49 -1.33 -1.98
C LEU A 84 13.72 -0.76 -3.38
N ALA A 85 12.83 0.09 -3.87
CA ALA A 85 12.95 0.71 -5.19
C ALA A 85 14.12 1.71 -5.27
N MET A 86 14.51 2.33 -4.15
CA MET A 86 15.63 3.28 -4.11
C MET A 86 17.01 2.61 -3.95
N GLN A 87 17.07 1.38 -3.44
CA GLN A 87 18.33 0.67 -3.23
C GLN A 87 19.25 0.62 -4.48
N PRO A 88 18.76 0.25 -5.67
CA PRO A 88 19.63 0.16 -6.85
C PRO A 88 20.01 1.52 -7.44
N LEU A 89 19.36 2.61 -7.04
CA LEU A 89 19.53 3.93 -7.66
C LEU A 89 20.69 4.72 -7.05
N GLY A 90 21.17 4.38 -5.85
CA GLY A 90 22.35 4.99 -5.23
C GLY A 90 22.37 6.52 -5.32
N ARG A 91 23.33 7.09 -6.08
CA ARG A 91 23.53 8.54 -6.20
C ARG A 91 22.36 9.28 -6.87
N ILE A 92 21.52 8.61 -7.65
CA ILE A 92 20.36 9.20 -8.35
C ILE A 92 19.03 8.89 -7.65
N ALA A 93 19.05 8.40 -6.40
CA ALA A 93 17.86 8.03 -5.65
C ALA A 93 16.85 9.19 -5.52
N GLY A 94 17.33 10.44 -5.38
CA GLY A 94 16.47 11.63 -5.35
C GLY A 94 15.65 11.83 -6.64
N LEU A 95 16.29 11.63 -7.79
CA LEU A 95 15.61 11.69 -9.09
C LEU A 95 14.61 10.53 -9.23
N GLY A 96 15.00 9.33 -8.80
CA GLY A 96 14.11 8.17 -8.79
C GLY A 96 12.87 8.39 -7.91
N ALA A 97 13.05 8.94 -6.72
CA ALA A 97 11.95 9.25 -5.80
C ALA A 97 10.98 10.29 -6.38
N SER A 98 11.50 11.37 -7.01
CA SER A 98 10.66 12.39 -7.63
C SER A 98 9.85 11.84 -8.81
N LEU A 99 10.47 11.01 -9.65
CA LEU A 99 9.78 10.36 -10.78
C LEU A 99 8.69 9.39 -10.28
N MET A 100 9.02 8.57 -9.27
CA MET A 100 8.05 7.69 -8.64
C MET A 100 6.85 8.46 -8.08
N ALA A 101 7.10 9.56 -7.37
CA ALA A 101 6.04 10.40 -6.80
C ALA A 101 5.16 10.99 -7.91
N ALA A 102 5.75 11.51 -9.00
CA ALA A 102 5.01 12.09 -10.12
C ALA A 102 4.12 11.05 -10.82
N VAL A 103 4.67 9.88 -11.15
CA VAL A 103 3.92 8.80 -11.80
C VAL A 103 2.81 8.25 -10.89
N SER A 104 3.13 8.03 -9.61
CA SER A 104 2.13 7.55 -8.64
C SER A 104 0.99 8.54 -8.45
N SER A 105 1.29 9.85 -8.42
CA SER A 105 0.25 10.89 -8.32
C SER A 105 -0.65 10.92 -9.55
N LEU A 106 -0.07 10.77 -10.74
CA LEU A 106 -0.86 10.72 -11.99
C LEU A 106 -1.80 9.52 -12.01
N ILE A 107 -1.29 8.33 -11.66
CA ILE A 107 -2.09 7.11 -11.58
C ILE A 107 -3.19 7.27 -10.52
N ALA A 108 -2.87 7.85 -9.35
CA ALA A 108 -3.83 8.07 -8.29
C ALA A 108 -4.98 9.01 -8.72
N VAL A 109 -4.67 10.10 -9.43
CA VAL A 109 -5.68 11.03 -9.96
C VAL A 109 -6.59 10.33 -10.98
N LEU A 110 -6.02 9.58 -11.91
CA LEU A 110 -6.81 8.83 -12.90
C LEU A 110 -7.75 7.82 -12.22
N PHE A 111 -7.22 7.07 -11.24
CA PHE A 111 -8.00 6.10 -10.49
C PHE A 111 -9.10 6.76 -9.65
N ALA A 112 -8.79 7.85 -8.95
CA ALA A 112 -9.76 8.60 -8.16
C ALA A 112 -10.87 9.20 -9.03
N THR A 113 -10.53 9.72 -10.20
CA THR A 113 -11.50 10.25 -11.17
C THR A 113 -12.43 9.15 -11.66
N LEU A 114 -11.89 7.98 -11.98
CA LEU A 114 -12.66 6.83 -12.40
C LEU A 114 -13.64 6.37 -11.30
N CYS A 115 -13.16 6.23 -10.06
CA CYS A 115 -14.01 5.89 -8.92
C CYS A 115 -15.10 6.96 -8.68
N GLY A 116 -14.75 8.24 -8.84
CA GLY A 116 -15.72 9.35 -8.70
C GLY A 116 -16.79 9.33 -9.78
N TRP A 117 -16.47 8.89 -10.97
CA TRP A 117 -17.45 8.80 -12.08
C TRP A 117 -18.52 7.72 -11.86
N PHE A 118 -18.15 6.63 -11.17
CA PHE A 118 -19.08 5.56 -10.80
C PHE A 118 -19.77 5.78 -9.45
N TYR A 119 -19.57 6.96 -8.83
CA TYR A 119 -20.19 7.26 -7.54
C TYR A 119 -21.72 7.45 -7.70
N ASP A 120 -22.48 6.64 -7.01
CA ASP A 120 -23.94 6.57 -7.02
C ASP A 120 -24.59 6.87 -5.66
N ALA A 121 -23.90 7.63 -4.81
CA ALA A 121 -24.28 7.92 -3.42
C ALA A 121 -24.21 6.69 -2.47
N THR A 122 -23.69 5.56 -2.95
CA THR A 122 -23.42 4.38 -2.10
C THR A 122 -21.93 4.20 -1.84
N LEU A 123 -21.59 3.35 -0.88
CA LEU A 123 -20.20 2.97 -0.58
C LEU A 123 -19.66 1.89 -1.54
N LEU A 124 -20.52 1.27 -2.32
CA LEU A 124 -20.18 0.11 -3.15
C LEU A 124 -19.09 0.41 -4.19
N PRO A 125 -19.16 1.50 -5.00
CA PRO A 125 -18.12 1.80 -5.99
C PRO A 125 -16.75 2.06 -5.35
N LEU A 126 -16.74 2.73 -4.18
CA LEU A 126 -15.52 3.00 -3.44
C LEU A 126 -14.89 1.71 -2.89
N ALA A 127 -15.71 0.85 -2.28
CA ALA A 127 -15.27 -0.44 -1.74
C ALA A 127 -14.74 -1.36 -2.84
N LEU A 128 -15.42 -1.41 -4.00
CA LEU A 128 -14.97 -2.14 -5.18
C LEU A 128 -13.62 -1.59 -5.69
N GLY A 129 -13.46 -0.27 -5.71
CA GLY A 129 -12.21 0.39 -6.10
C GLY A 129 -11.04 -0.03 -5.21
N TYR A 130 -11.19 -0.01 -3.89
CA TYR A 130 -10.16 -0.46 -2.96
C TYR A 130 -9.84 -1.95 -3.11
N PHE A 131 -10.86 -2.77 -3.30
CA PHE A 131 -10.68 -4.21 -3.50
C PHE A 131 -9.94 -4.50 -4.82
N ALA A 132 -10.34 -3.86 -5.92
CA ALA A 132 -9.68 -3.99 -7.22
C ALA A 132 -8.22 -3.52 -7.17
N ALA A 133 -7.95 -2.36 -6.55
CA ALA A 133 -6.60 -1.85 -6.36
C ALA A 133 -5.72 -2.82 -5.54
N GLY A 134 -6.27 -3.40 -4.47
CA GLY A 134 -5.59 -4.43 -3.66
C GLY A 134 -5.24 -5.68 -4.48
N MET A 135 -6.15 -6.14 -5.31
CA MET A 135 -5.92 -7.28 -6.22
C MET A 135 -4.81 -6.99 -7.23
N VAL A 136 -4.85 -5.82 -7.88
CA VAL A 136 -3.81 -5.39 -8.83
C VAL A 136 -2.45 -5.29 -8.14
N THR A 137 -2.40 -4.71 -6.95
CA THR A 137 -1.15 -4.59 -6.17
C THR A 137 -0.56 -5.96 -5.87
N LEU A 138 -1.36 -6.92 -5.42
CA LEU A 138 -0.88 -8.29 -5.16
C LEU A 138 -0.39 -8.99 -6.43
N GLN A 139 -1.07 -8.80 -7.55
CA GLN A 139 -0.66 -9.37 -8.84
C GLN A 139 0.69 -8.81 -9.28
N LEU A 140 0.85 -7.48 -9.25
CA LEU A 140 2.09 -6.82 -9.63
C LEU A 140 3.27 -7.25 -8.74
N LEU A 141 3.05 -7.37 -7.42
CA LEU A 141 4.07 -7.85 -6.51
C LEU A 141 4.47 -9.29 -6.78
N ARG A 142 3.51 -10.17 -7.07
CA ARG A 142 3.81 -11.57 -7.44
C ARG A 142 4.63 -11.66 -8.74
N ILE A 143 4.30 -10.84 -9.73
CA ILE A 143 5.05 -10.77 -10.99
C ILE A 143 6.47 -10.23 -10.73
N GLY A 144 6.60 -9.15 -9.95
CA GLY A 144 7.88 -8.57 -9.59
C GLY A 144 8.78 -9.53 -8.81
N GLN A 145 8.23 -10.27 -7.86
CA GLN A 145 8.99 -11.28 -7.10
C GLN A 145 9.46 -12.45 -7.97
N ARG A 146 8.67 -12.89 -8.93
CA ARG A 146 9.08 -13.93 -9.90
C ARG A 146 10.21 -13.44 -10.78
N ALA A 147 10.10 -12.21 -11.31
CA ALA A 147 11.15 -11.61 -12.12
C ALA A 147 12.46 -11.38 -11.34
N SER A 148 12.38 -11.05 -10.04
CA SER A 148 13.56 -10.87 -9.18
C SER A 148 14.16 -12.20 -8.71
N GLY A 149 13.39 -13.27 -8.63
CA GLY A 149 13.87 -14.61 -8.31
C GLY A 149 14.78 -15.21 -9.39
N ASP A 150 14.67 -14.73 -10.63
CA ASP A 150 15.54 -15.13 -11.73
C ASP A 150 16.87 -14.31 -11.74
N VAL A 151 16.94 -13.21 -10.97
CA VAL A 151 18.16 -12.42 -10.77
C VAL A 151 18.72 -12.73 -9.39
N VAL A 152 19.20 -13.94 -9.21
CA VAL A 152 20.07 -14.30 -8.08
C VAL A 152 21.40 -13.59 -8.31
N TYR A 153 21.61 -12.44 -7.66
CA TYR A 153 22.96 -11.98 -7.40
C TYR A 153 23.54 -12.89 -6.33
N PRO A 154 24.50 -13.75 -6.66
CA PRO A 154 25.30 -14.40 -5.63
C PRO A 154 26.17 -13.29 -5.05
N VAL A 155 25.73 -12.65 -3.98
CA VAL A 155 26.64 -11.90 -3.12
C VAL A 155 27.50 -12.97 -2.47
N ASN A 156 28.60 -13.27 -3.13
CA ASN A 156 29.67 -14.06 -2.55
C ASN A 156 30.34 -13.17 -1.48
N LEU A 157 29.93 -13.36 -0.22
CA LEU A 157 30.47 -12.62 0.93
C LEU A 157 32.00 -12.85 1.11
N SER A 158 32.61 -13.72 0.31
CA SER A 158 34.05 -13.96 0.30
C SER A 158 34.86 -12.90 -0.46
N ASP A 159 34.19 -12.06 -1.27
CA ASP A 159 34.86 -11.03 -2.10
C ASP A 159 34.77 -9.62 -1.47
N ALA A 160 34.31 -9.49 -0.24
CA ALA A 160 34.34 -8.25 0.49
C ALA A 160 35.81 -7.94 0.85
N PRO A 161 36.39 -6.80 0.42
CA PRO A 161 37.72 -6.42 0.86
C PRO A 161 37.68 -6.23 2.39
N VAL A 162 38.45 -7.05 3.07
CA VAL A 162 38.66 -6.90 4.52
C VAL A 162 39.41 -5.59 4.73
N PRO A 163 38.95 -4.71 5.65
CA PRO A 163 39.58 -3.42 5.93
C PRO A 163 40.98 -3.55 6.50
#